data_d3f98dded3921a720283039294b6c8ec
#
_entry.id   d3f98dded3921a720283039294b6c8ec
#
_cell.length_a   1.000
_cell.length_b   1.000
_cell.length_c   1.000
_cell.angle_alpha   90.00
_cell.angle_beta   90.00
_cell.angle_gamma   90.00
#
_symmetry.space_group_name_H-M   'P 1'
#
loop_
_entity.id
_entity.type
_entity.pdbx_description
1 polymer ?
#
loop_
_entity_poly.entity_id
_entity_poly.type
_entity_poly.pdbx_seq_one_letter_code
_entity_poly.pdbx_strand_id
1 'polypeptide(L)'
;MMGKDYDTCTDEELIARLRAGEREITDYLIDKYKSLVRTRARALYLVGGDHEDLIQEGMLGLFKAVRDYKLGKEASFATFAGLCIDRQMYSAVASSQRQKHQPLNSFVSLSEPVSEQELRLVDEETPEEIMISRENVIGMHERIKERLSKFEYQVLELYLKGYDYTQIAEKLGKQPKAIDNALQRIRSKVREVCS
;
A
#
# COMPACT_ATOMS: atom_id res chain seq x y z
N MET A 1 -16.87 -7.49 -30.34
CA MET A 1 -16.70 -8.02 -28.99
C MET A 1 -17.61 -7.17 -28.10
N MET A 2 -18.72 -7.73 -27.59
CA MET A 2 -19.57 -7.03 -26.61
C MET A 2 -18.77 -6.83 -25.33
N GLY A 3 -18.44 -5.58 -24.98
CA GLY A 3 -17.87 -5.26 -23.69
C GLY A 3 -18.84 -5.70 -22.61
N LYS A 4 -18.45 -6.70 -21.82
CA LYS A 4 -19.19 -7.06 -20.62
C LYS A 4 -19.13 -5.84 -19.71
N ASP A 5 -20.28 -5.26 -19.40
CA ASP A 5 -20.38 -4.06 -18.58
C ASP A 5 -20.17 -4.41 -17.12
N TYR A 6 -18.89 -4.51 -16.71
CA TYR A 6 -18.51 -4.79 -15.34
C TYR A 6 -18.63 -3.55 -14.43
N ASP A 7 -18.72 -2.36 -15.01
CA ASP A 7 -18.78 -1.09 -14.28
C ASP A 7 -20.09 -0.90 -13.50
N THR A 8 -21.16 -1.60 -13.92
CA THR A 8 -22.48 -1.56 -13.25
C THR A 8 -22.63 -2.56 -12.11
N CYS A 9 -21.70 -3.51 -11.98
CA CYS A 9 -21.73 -4.55 -10.96
C CYS A 9 -20.96 -4.11 -9.69
N THR A 10 -21.43 -4.57 -8.54
CA THR A 10 -20.64 -4.47 -7.29
C THR A 10 -19.44 -5.42 -7.35
N ASP A 11 -18.41 -5.13 -6.56
CA ASP A 11 -17.21 -5.99 -6.51
C ASP A 11 -17.57 -7.40 -6.01
N GLU A 12 -18.52 -7.51 -5.09
CA GLU A 12 -19.00 -8.77 -4.55
C GLU A 12 -19.74 -9.61 -5.62
N GLU A 13 -20.53 -8.96 -6.46
CA GLU A 13 -21.18 -9.63 -7.62
C GLU A 13 -20.13 -10.10 -8.63
N LEU A 14 -19.11 -9.28 -8.89
CA LEU A 14 -18.00 -9.65 -9.77
C LEU A 14 -17.25 -10.86 -9.21
N ILE A 15 -16.94 -10.86 -7.91
CA ILE A 15 -16.31 -12.03 -7.27
C ILE A 15 -17.20 -13.28 -7.35
N ALA A 16 -18.51 -13.16 -7.18
CA ALA A 16 -19.43 -14.29 -7.32
C ALA A 16 -19.38 -14.86 -8.75
N ARG A 17 -19.40 -14.01 -9.77
CA ARG A 17 -19.27 -14.39 -11.19
C ARG A 17 -17.90 -15.01 -11.50
N LEU A 18 -16.82 -14.47 -10.92
CA LEU A 18 -15.48 -15.05 -11.03
C LEU A 18 -15.46 -16.49 -10.47
N ARG A 19 -16.11 -16.73 -9.32
CA ARG A 19 -16.25 -18.09 -8.73
C ARG A 19 -17.09 -19.02 -9.60
N ALA A 20 -18.03 -18.47 -10.37
CA ALA A 20 -18.83 -19.20 -11.34
C ALA A 20 -18.08 -19.51 -12.65
N GLY A 21 -16.82 -19.01 -12.81
CA GLY A 21 -15.94 -19.36 -13.93
C GLY A 21 -15.62 -18.23 -14.91
N GLU A 22 -16.10 -17.00 -14.68
CA GLU A 22 -15.76 -15.84 -15.54
C GLU A 22 -14.37 -15.29 -15.22
N ARG A 23 -13.32 -15.92 -15.71
CA ARG A 23 -11.90 -15.62 -15.38
C ARG A 23 -11.44 -14.20 -15.74
N GLU A 24 -12.04 -13.59 -16.75
CA GLU A 24 -11.73 -12.22 -17.21
C GLU A 24 -11.96 -11.16 -16.13
N ILE A 25 -12.81 -11.43 -15.14
CA ILE A 25 -13.09 -10.56 -14.00
C ILE A 25 -11.84 -10.34 -13.13
N THR A 26 -10.94 -11.32 -13.10
CA THR A 26 -9.67 -11.15 -12.35
C THR A 26 -8.88 -9.96 -12.91
N ASP A 27 -8.70 -9.90 -14.23
CA ASP A 27 -7.94 -8.81 -14.87
C ASP A 27 -8.64 -7.46 -14.68
N TYR A 28 -9.96 -7.44 -14.78
CA TYR A 28 -10.76 -6.25 -14.53
C TYR A 28 -10.59 -5.73 -13.09
N LEU A 29 -10.71 -6.58 -12.07
CA LEU A 29 -10.52 -6.19 -10.67
C LEU A 29 -9.08 -5.74 -10.40
N ILE A 30 -8.10 -6.42 -10.94
CA ILE A 30 -6.69 -6.05 -10.84
C ILE A 30 -6.46 -4.65 -11.42
N ASP A 31 -7.01 -4.35 -12.60
CA ASP A 31 -6.86 -3.04 -13.22
C ASP A 31 -7.62 -1.93 -12.45
N LYS A 32 -8.84 -2.22 -12.01
CA LYS A 32 -9.67 -1.33 -11.18
C LYS A 32 -8.95 -0.87 -9.92
N TYR A 33 -8.26 -1.77 -9.22
CA TYR A 33 -7.58 -1.50 -7.94
C TYR A 33 -6.11 -1.10 -8.07
N LYS A 34 -5.55 -1.10 -9.28
CA LYS A 34 -4.15 -0.73 -9.54
C LYS A 34 -3.78 0.68 -9.06
N SER A 35 -4.71 1.63 -9.14
CA SER A 35 -4.52 2.99 -8.64
C SER A 35 -4.39 3.01 -7.11
N LEU A 36 -5.18 2.20 -6.39
CA LEU A 36 -5.09 2.04 -4.95
C LEU A 36 -3.72 1.49 -4.54
N VAL A 37 -3.25 0.43 -5.22
CA VAL A 37 -1.91 -0.15 -4.99
C VAL A 37 -0.82 0.91 -5.14
N ARG A 38 -0.85 1.70 -6.22
CA ARG A 38 0.13 2.78 -6.46
C ARG A 38 0.09 3.85 -5.37
N THR A 39 -1.10 4.24 -4.91
CA THR A 39 -1.26 5.23 -3.84
C THR A 39 -0.66 4.72 -2.52
N ARG A 40 -0.90 3.45 -2.17
CA ARG A 40 -0.33 2.81 -0.97
C ARG A 40 1.19 2.67 -1.07
N ALA A 41 1.71 2.23 -2.20
CA ALA A 41 3.14 2.14 -2.45
C ALA A 41 3.87 3.48 -2.28
N ARG A 42 3.25 4.60 -2.70
CA ARG A 42 3.82 5.95 -2.52
C ARG A 42 3.97 6.33 -1.06
N ALA A 43 2.97 6.04 -0.23
CA ALA A 43 3.05 6.31 1.20
C ALA A 43 4.18 5.50 1.86
N LEU A 44 4.29 4.22 1.55
CA LEU A 44 5.34 3.34 2.10
C LEU A 44 6.73 3.60 1.51
N TYR A 45 6.84 4.12 0.30
CA TYR A 45 8.11 4.63 -0.24
C TYR A 45 8.73 5.68 0.67
N LEU A 46 7.94 6.61 1.22
CA LEU A 46 8.42 7.64 2.15
C LEU A 46 8.98 7.03 3.45
N VAL A 47 8.43 5.91 3.91
CA VAL A 47 8.92 5.20 5.11
C VAL A 47 10.22 4.42 4.87
N GLY A 48 10.57 4.11 3.63
CA GLY A 48 11.87 3.52 3.31
C GLY A 48 11.85 2.32 2.39
N GLY A 49 10.71 1.98 1.79
CA GLY A 49 10.61 0.94 0.77
C GLY A 49 11.22 1.36 -0.58
N ASP A 50 11.49 0.41 -1.46
CA ASP A 50 11.69 0.64 -2.88
C ASP A 50 10.34 0.78 -3.58
N HIS A 51 10.18 1.75 -4.50
CA HIS A 51 8.87 2.07 -5.07
C HIS A 51 8.33 0.96 -5.99
N GLU A 52 9.19 0.43 -6.85
CA GLU A 52 8.78 -0.63 -7.78
C GLU A 52 8.51 -1.95 -7.06
N ASP A 53 9.36 -2.31 -6.11
CA ASP A 53 9.16 -3.51 -5.29
C ASP A 53 7.85 -3.42 -4.50
N LEU A 54 7.55 -2.25 -3.93
CA LEU A 54 6.29 -2.04 -3.21
C LEU A 54 5.06 -2.16 -4.11
N ILE A 55 5.13 -1.68 -5.36
CA ILE A 55 4.03 -1.87 -6.32
C ILE A 55 3.84 -3.36 -6.61
N GLN A 56 4.91 -4.11 -6.86
CA GLN A 56 4.83 -5.55 -7.12
C GLN A 56 4.24 -6.30 -5.92
N GLU A 57 4.71 -6.03 -4.73
CA GLU A 57 4.19 -6.62 -3.49
C GLU A 57 2.72 -6.27 -3.26
N GLY A 58 2.33 -5.02 -3.52
CA GLY A 58 0.94 -4.61 -3.43
C GLY A 58 0.04 -5.30 -4.46
N MET A 59 0.52 -5.50 -5.69
CA MET A 59 -0.19 -6.27 -6.72
C MET A 59 -0.35 -7.73 -6.29
N LEU A 60 0.67 -8.32 -5.66
CA LEU A 60 0.57 -9.67 -5.09
C LEU A 60 -0.47 -9.74 -3.97
N GLY A 61 -0.50 -8.72 -3.09
CA GLY A 61 -1.53 -8.58 -2.05
C GLY A 61 -2.94 -8.49 -2.62
N LEU A 62 -3.13 -7.70 -3.68
CA LEU A 62 -4.41 -7.58 -4.39
C LEU A 62 -4.82 -8.89 -5.04
N PHE A 63 -3.90 -9.61 -5.70
CA PHE A 63 -4.18 -10.92 -6.28
C PHE A 63 -4.63 -11.93 -5.20
N LYS A 64 -3.96 -11.96 -4.06
CA LYS A 64 -4.38 -12.77 -2.91
C LYS A 64 -5.79 -12.38 -2.44
N ALA A 65 -6.11 -11.09 -2.37
CA ALA A 65 -7.43 -10.63 -1.99
C ALA A 65 -8.52 -11.13 -2.94
N VAL A 66 -8.33 -11.02 -4.26
CA VAL A 66 -9.27 -11.55 -5.27
C VAL A 66 -9.48 -13.05 -5.09
N ARG A 67 -8.40 -13.80 -4.80
CA ARG A 67 -8.47 -15.24 -4.59
C ARG A 67 -9.18 -15.64 -3.29
N ASP A 68 -8.88 -14.96 -2.19
CA ASP A 68 -9.19 -15.44 -0.83
C ASP A 68 -10.44 -14.77 -0.21
N TYR A 69 -10.98 -13.71 -0.83
CA TYR A 69 -12.19 -13.06 -0.35
C TYR A 69 -13.36 -14.01 -0.26
N LYS A 70 -14.06 -13.99 0.86
CA LYS A 70 -15.24 -14.82 1.13
C LYS A 70 -16.49 -13.95 1.10
N LEU A 71 -17.42 -14.29 0.21
CA LEU A 71 -18.73 -13.63 0.13
C LEU A 71 -19.53 -13.83 1.44
N GLY A 72 -20.38 -12.87 1.77
CA GLY A 72 -21.25 -12.94 2.96
C GLY A 72 -20.56 -12.55 4.28
N LYS A 73 -19.36 -11.98 4.22
CA LYS A 73 -18.72 -11.32 5.37
C LYS A 73 -19.15 -9.85 5.45
N GLU A 74 -19.08 -9.26 6.67
CA GLU A 74 -19.44 -7.85 6.90
C GLU A 74 -18.53 -6.86 6.15
N ALA A 75 -17.27 -7.20 5.94
CA ALA A 75 -16.32 -6.35 5.23
C ALA A 75 -16.52 -6.41 3.71
N SER A 76 -16.61 -5.25 3.06
CA SER A 76 -16.62 -5.16 1.60
C SER A 76 -15.32 -5.66 0.98
N PHE A 77 -15.39 -6.09 -0.31
CA PHE A 77 -14.18 -6.48 -1.03
C PHE A 77 -13.14 -5.36 -1.06
N ALA A 78 -13.55 -4.10 -1.25
CA ALA A 78 -12.65 -2.95 -1.25
C ALA A 78 -11.86 -2.83 0.06
N THR A 79 -12.53 -2.99 1.22
CA THR A 79 -11.89 -2.97 2.54
C THR A 79 -10.90 -4.13 2.70
N PHE A 80 -11.32 -5.34 2.33
CA PHE A 80 -10.49 -6.54 2.42
C PHE A 80 -9.27 -6.45 1.49
N ALA A 81 -9.45 -5.97 0.26
CA ALA A 81 -8.36 -5.79 -0.70
C ALA A 81 -7.34 -4.75 -0.18
N GLY A 82 -7.82 -3.61 0.37
CA GLY A 82 -6.95 -2.63 1.00
C GLY A 82 -6.08 -3.23 2.11
N LEU A 83 -6.68 -4.02 2.99
CA LEU A 83 -5.96 -4.69 4.08
C LEU A 83 -4.91 -5.70 3.57
N CYS A 84 -5.26 -6.52 2.57
CA CYS A 84 -4.32 -7.47 1.97
C CYS A 84 -3.14 -6.77 1.29
N ILE A 85 -3.41 -5.68 0.58
CA ILE A 85 -2.37 -4.84 -0.06
C ILE A 85 -1.43 -4.29 1.00
N ASP A 86 -1.97 -3.66 2.05
CA ASP A 86 -1.17 -3.05 3.12
C ASP A 86 -0.30 -4.09 3.83
N ARG A 87 -0.87 -5.22 4.23
CA ARG A 87 -0.13 -6.31 4.90
C ARG A 87 1.03 -6.83 4.06
N GLN A 88 0.78 -7.06 2.78
CA GLN A 88 1.83 -7.56 1.89
C GLN A 88 2.98 -6.55 1.75
N MET A 89 2.65 -5.26 1.57
CA MET A 89 3.64 -4.19 1.47
C MET A 89 4.42 -4.00 2.78
N TYR A 90 3.74 -3.99 3.94
CA TYR A 90 4.40 -3.87 5.24
C TYR A 90 5.34 -5.04 5.52
N SER A 91 4.92 -6.26 5.18
CA SER A 91 5.78 -7.44 5.30
C SER A 91 7.06 -7.31 4.47
N ALA A 92 6.95 -6.80 3.24
CA ALA A 92 8.09 -6.56 2.36
C ALA A 92 9.05 -5.51 2.93
N VAL A 93 8.51 -4.36 3.44
CA VAL A 93 9.32 -3.32 4.09
C VAL A 93 10.06 -3.88 5.31
N ALA A 94 9.36 -4.60 6.18
CA ALA A 94 9.94 -5.20 7.38
C ALA A 94 11.03 -6.23 7.03
N SER A 95 10.83 -7.03 6.00
CA SER A 95 11.82 -7.98 5.50
C SER A 95 13.08 -7.30 4.96
N SER A 96 12.89 -6.26 4.13
CA SER A 96 14.01 -5.47 3.57
C SER A 96 14.85 -4.78 4.66
N GLN A 97 14.21 -4.30 5.73
CA GLN A 97 14.92 -3.70 6.86
C GLN A 97 15.75 -4.74 7.64
N ARG A 98 15.22 -5.94 7.86
CA ARG A 98 15.96 -7.03 8.52
C ARG A 98 17.19 -7.46 7.72
N GLN A 99 17.08 -7.56 6.41
CA GLN A 99 18.22 -7.93 5.55
C GLN A 99 19.34 -6.88 5.55
N LYS A 100 19.03 -5.60 5.67
CA LYS A 100 20.03 -4.51 5.74
C LYS A 100 20.84 -4.51 7.05
N HIS A 101 20.34 -5.15 8.10
CA HIS A 101 20.99 -5.25 9.42
C HIS A 101 21.71 -6.59 9.67
N GLN A 102 21.63 -7.55 8.75
CA GLN A 102 22.42 -8.78 8.87
C GLN A 102 23.80 -8.61 8.21
N PRO A 103 24.90 -8.84 8.95
CA PRO A 103 26.21 -8.92 8.31
C PRO A 103 26.25 -10.11 7.36
N LEU A 104 27.01 -9.97 6.25
CA LEU A 104 27.12 -10.85 5.09
C LEU A 104 27.53 -12.33 5.36
N ASN A 105 27.45 -12.83 6.59
CA ASN A 105 28.03 -14.11 7.00
C ASN A 105 27.05 -15.13 7.60
N SER A 106 25.74 -15.02 7.35
CA SER A 106 24.80 -16.09 7.72
C SER A 106 24.06 -16.61 6.49
N PHE A 107 24.56 -17.69 5.91
CA PHE A 107 23.80 -18.55 5.02
C PHE A 107 22.63 -19.14 5.81
N VAL A 108 21.43 -18.62 5.65
CA VAL A 108 20.22 -19.26 6.14
C VAL A 108 19.71 -20.18 5.05
N SER A 109 19.67 -21.48 5.35
CA SER A 109 19.13 -22.54 4.52
C SER A 109 17.67 -22.23 4.13
N LEU A 110 17.35 -22.31 2.83
CA LEU A 110 16.01 -22.14 2.24
C LEU A 110 15.04 -23.30 2.54
N SER A 111 15.21 -24.03 3.65
CA SER A 111 14.52 -25.30 3.93
C SER A 111 13.53 -25.26 5.10
N GLU A 112 13.22 -24.13 5.68
CA GLU A 112 12.14 -24.10 6.69
C GLU A 112 10.83 -23.64 6.05
N PRO A 113 9.78 -24.49 6.09
CA PRO A 113 8.44 -24.08 5.69
C PRO A 113 7.95 -23.02 6.68
N VAL A 114 7.56 -21.86 6.16
CA VAL A 114 6.86 -20.82 6.93
C VAL A 114 5.66 -21.49 7.62
N SER A 115 5.69 -21.54 8.94
CA SER A 115 4.64 -22.21 9.70
C SER A 115 3.32 -21.47 9.51
N GLU A 116 2.22 -22.23 9.33
CA GLU A 116 0.85 -21.69 9.23
C GLU A 116 0.43 -20.85 10.46
N GLN A 117 1.21 -20.84 11.52
CA GLN A 117 1.00 -20.03 12.72
C GLN A 117 1.34 -18.54 12.52
N GLU A 118 2.26 -18.19 11.60
CA GLU A 118 2.52 -16.79 11.26
C GLU A 118 1.42 -16.17 10.37
N LEU A 119 0.59 -17.00 9.74
CA LEU A 119 -0.60 -16.58 8.96
C LEU A 119 -1.83 -16.29 9.82
N ARG A 120 -1.79 -16.59 11.11
CA ARG A 120 -2.93 -16.43 12.04
C ARG A 120 -2.94 -15.11 12.83
N LEU A 121 -2.04 -14.18 12.57
CA LEU A 121 -2.13 -12.82 13.11
C LEU A 121 -3.09 -11.95 12.28
N VAL A 122 -4.28 -12.46 12.01
CA VAL A 122 -5.48 -11.64 11.88
C VAL A 122 -6.04 -11.56 13.27
N ASP A 123 -5.40 -10.78 14.14
CA ASP A 123 -6.08 -10.29 15.32
C ASP A 123 -7.25 -9.44 14.80
N GLU A 124 -8.43 -9.81 15.22
CA GLU A 124 -9.61 -8.94 15.17
C GLU A 124 -9.22 -7.72 16.00
N GLU A 125 -8.74 -6.65 15.32
CA GLU A 125 -8.46 -5.39 15.99
C GLU A 125 -9.71 -4.99 16.76
N THR A 126 -9.58 -4.91 18.08
CA THR A 126 -10.70 -4.47 18.93
C THR A 126 -11.03 -3.01 18.59
N PRO A 127 -12.27 -2.54 18.81
CA PRO A 127 -12.63 -1.14 18.60
C PRO A 127 -11.68 -0.14 19.29
N GLU A 128 -11.12 -0.55 20.44
CA GLU A 128 -10.13 0.22 21.18
C GLU A 128 -8.79 0.30 20.46
N GLU A 129 -8.30 -0.78 19.88
CA GLU A 129 -7.06 -0.80 19.08
C GLU A 129 -7.19 0.04 17.79
N ILE A 130 -8.37 0.04 17.17
CA ILE A 130 -8.68 0.90 16.04
C ILE A 130 -8.65 2.38 16.46
N MET A 131 -9.17 2.73 17.65
CA MET A 131 -9.12 4.10 18.17
C MET A 131 -7.69 4.54 18.49
N ILE A 132 -6.92 3.71 19.19
CA ILE A 132 -5.50 3.96 19.51
C ILE A 132 -4.67 4.11 18.21
N SER A 133 -4.94 3.28 17.21
CA SER A 133 -4.31 3.37 15.89
C SER A 133 -4.64 4.68 15.19
N ARG A 134 -5.88 5.15 15.26
CA ARG A 134 -6.30 6.44 14.68
C ARG A 134 -5.67 7.64 15.39
N GLU A 135 -5.61 7.64 16.71
CA GLU A 135 -4.96 8.71 17.49
C GLU A 135 -3.45 8.76 17.22
N ASN A 136 -2.80 7.61 17.11
CA ASN A 136 -1.39 7.51 16.72
C ASN A 136 -1.14 8.05 15.31
N VAL A 137 -2.02 7.76 14.35
CA VAL A 137 -1.93 8.28 12.98
C VAL A 137 -2.11 9.79 12.94
N ILE A 138 -3.08 10.34 13.70
CA ILE A 138 -3.30 11.79 13.78
C ILE A 138 -2.07 12.48 14.40
N GLY A 139 -1.58 11.98 15.51
CA GLY A 139 -0.39 12.54 16.18
C GLY A 139 0.88 12.42 15.33
N MET A 140 1.01 11.37 14.52
CA MET A 140 2.11 11.21 13.57
C MET A 140 2.00 12.20 12.41
N HIS A 141 0.79 12.42 11.88
CA HIS A 141 0.54 13.39 10.82
C HIS A 141 0.90 14.81 11.25
N GLU A 142 0.53 15.21 12.47
CA GLU A 142 0.89 16.53 13.02
C GLU A 142 2.39 16.67 13.19
N ARG A 143 3.08 15.68 13.75
CA ARG A 143 4.54 15.67 13.89
C ARG A 143 5.27 15.78 12.55
N ILE A 144 4.80 15.11 11.52
CA ILE A 144 5.34 15.22 10.18
C ILE A 144 5.11 16.63 9.63
N LYS A 145 3.90 17.18 9.78
CA LYS A 145 3.53 18.51 9.32
C LYS A 145 4.39 19.62 9.94
N GLU A 146 4.69 19.53 11.24
CA GLU A 146 5.54 20.49 11.95
C GLU A 146 6.99 20.49 11.45
N ARG A 147 7.49 19.34 10.98
CA ARG A 147 8.85 19.20 10.47
C ARG A 147 9.01 19.56 8.98
N LEU A 148 7.92 19.66 8.25
CA LEU A 148 7.95 20.00 6.83
C LEU A 148 7.82 21.51 6.62
N SER A 149 8.59 22.05 5.67
CA SER A 149 8.31 23.40 5.17
C SER A 149 6.97 23.45 4.44
N LYS A 150 6.39 24.65 4.27
CA LYS A 150 5.15 24.82 3.50
C LYS A 150 5.23 24.20 2.11
N PHE A 151 6.37 24.35 1.44
CA PHE A 151 6.58 23.78 0.11
C PHE A 151 6.64 22.24 0.16
N GLU A 152 7.40 21.67 1.09
CA GLU A 152 7.48 20.21 1.25
C GLU A 152 6.11 19.61 1.60
N TYR A 153 5.32 20.28 2.43
CA TYR A 153 3.96 19.83 2.76
C TYR A 153 3.04 19.82 1.52
N GLN A 154 3.08 20.87 0.70
CA GLN A 154 2.31 20.92 -0.56
C GLN A 154 2.74 19.81 -1.52
N VAL A 155 4.04 19.55 -1.64
CA VAL A 155 4.57 18.44 -2.45
C VAL A 155 4.08 17.11 -1.92
N LEU A 156 4.14 16.87 -0.59
CA LEU A 156 3.67 15.65 0.06
C LEU A 156 2.17 15.42 -0.22
N GLU A 157 1.34 16.45 -0.03
CA GLU A 157 -0.10 16.37 -0.27
C GLU A 157 -0.45 15.93 -1.70
N LEU A 158 0.19 16.56 -2.69
CA LEU A 158 -0.04 16.23 -4.09
C LEU A 158 0.51 14.83 -4.42
N TYR A 159 1.65 14.46 -3.87
CA TYR A 159 2.23 13.13 -4.06
C TYR A 159 1.33 12.01 -3.52
N LEU A 160 0.77 12.19 -2.33
CA LEU A 160 -0.18 11.24 -1.73
C LEU A 160 -1.52 11.19 -2.48
N LYS A 161 -1.96 12.29 -3.10
CA LYS A 161 -3.12 12.34 -4.01
C LYS A 161 -2.89 11.61 -5.35
N GLY A 162 -1.67 11.12 -5.60
CA GLY A 162 -1.39 10.30 -6.77
C GLY A 162 -0.73 11.04 -7.93
N TYR A 163 -0.43 12.32 -7.82
CA TYR A 163 0.29 13.07 -8.87
C TYR A 163 1.75 12.60 -8.95
N ASP A 164 2.28 12.51 -10.17
CA ASP A 164 3.71 12.28 -10.38
C ASP A 164 4.51 13.58 -10.19
N TYR A 165 5.85 13.48 -10.17
CA TYR A 165 6.73 14.62 -9.91
C TYR A 165 6.65 15.70 -11.01
N THR A 166 6.30 15.35 -12.24
CA THR A 166 6.13 16.31 -13.35
C THR A 166 4.82 17.07 -13.22
N GLN A 167 3.74 16.39 -12.90
CA GLN A 167 2.43 16.97 -12.62
C GLN A 167 2.47 17.89 -11.38
N ILE A 168 3.21 17.47 -10.33
CA ILE A 168 3.40 18.30 -9.12
C ILE A 168 4.19 19.56 -9.48
N ALA A 169 5.24 19.44 -10.30
CA ALA A 169 6.05 20.56 -10.75
C ALA A 169 5.22 21.58 -11.52
N GLU A 170 4.38 21.12 -12.43
CA GLU A 170 3.45 21.95 -13.20
C GLU A 170 2.45 22.68 -12.29
N LYS A 171 1.79 21.94 -11.38
CA LYS A 171 0.80 22.53 -10.44
C LYS A 171 1.39 23.56 -9.50
N LEU A 172 2.63 23.39 -9.07
CA LEU A 172 3.31 24.32 -8.14
C LEU A 172 4.16 25.37 -8.85
N GLY A 173 4.21 25.38 -10.19
CA GLY A 173 5.04 26.29 -10.97
C GLY A 173 6.54 26.15 -10.67
N LYS A 174 7.02 24.94 -10.46
CA LYS A 174 8.42 24.62 -10.10
C LYS A 174 9.04 23.67 -11.12
N GLN A 175 10.36 23.56 -11.10
CA GLN A 175 11.05 22.58 -11.93
C GLN A 175 10.91 21.16 -11.33
N PRO A 176 10.81 20.11 -12.17
CA PRO A 176 10.75 18.71 -11.71
C PRO A 176 11.87 18.33 -10.75
N LYS A 177 13.08 18.82 -10.97
CA LYS A 177 14.23 18.62 -10.07
C LYS A 177 14.01 19.16 -8.66
N ALA A 178 13.28 20.28 -8.52
CA ALA A 178 12.95 20.85 -7.21
C ALA A 178 11.97 19.96 -6.44
N ILE A 179 11.03 19.30 -7.15
CA ILE A 179 10.07 18.35 -6.57
C ILE A 179 10.79 17.07 -6.12
N ASP A 180 11.68 16.52 -6.97
CA ASP A 180 12.48 15.35 -6.61
C ASP A 180 13.32 15.60 -5.36
N ASN A 181 14.04 16.73 -5.30
CA ASN A 181 14.79 17.12 -4.11
C ASN A 181 13.90 17.31 -2.86
N ALA A 182 12.68 17.83 -3.04
CA ALA A 182 11.72 17.95 -1.93
C ALA A 182 11.26 16.59 -1.44
N LEU A 183 10.93 15.65 -2.33
CA LEU A 183 10.53 14.28 -1.97
C LEU A 183 11.65 13.53 -1.23
N GLN A 184 12.90 13.70 -1.63
CA GLN A 184 14.05 13.12 -0.93
C GLN A 184 14.17 13.67 0.50
N ARG A 185 14.03 15.00 0.71
CA ARG A 185 14.03 15.60 2.04
C ARG A 185 12.84 15.17 2.88
N ILE A 186 11.63 15.10 2.30
CA ILE A 186 10.44 14.60 2.96
C ILE A 186 10.68 13.15 3.44
N ARG A 187 11.22 12.29 2.56
CA ARG A 187 11.53 10.90 2.90
C ARG A 187 12.49 10.79 4.09
N SER A 188 13.53 11.62 4.14
CA SER A 188 14.46 11.64 5.28
C SER A 188 13.77 12.04 6.58
N LYS A 189 12.99 13.13 6.54
CA LYS A 189 12.27 13.65 7.71
C LYS A 189 11.18 12.68 8.22
N VAL A 190 10.43 12.04 7.32
CA VAL A 190 9.43 11.04 7.69
C VAL A 190 10.10 9.84 8.36
N ARG A 191 11.23 9.38 7.83
CA ARG A 191 11.98 8.28 8.46
C ARG A 191 12.44 8.61 9.89
N GLU A 192 12.90 9.84 10.14
CA GLU A 192 13.31 10.30 11.48
C GLU A 192 12.12 10.37 12.47
N VAL A 193 10.90 10.59 11.98
CA VAL A 193 9.69 10.61 12.84
C VAL A 193 9.17 9.20 13.11
N CYS A 194 9.43 8.25 12.22
CA CYS A 194 8.96 6.86 12.31
C CYS A 194 9.98 5.92 12.98
N SER A 195 11.22 6.40 13.24
CA SER A 195 12.27 5.66 13.96
C SER A 195 12.17 5.84 15.44
#